data_14d198360fca1cba95983bb2d5a4f764
#
_entry.id   14d198360fca1cba95983bb2d5a4f764
#
_cell.length_a   1.000
_cell.length_b   1.000
_cell.length_c   1.000
_cell.angle_alpha   90.00
_cell.angle_beta   90.00
_cell.angle_gamma   90.00
#
_symmetry.space_group_name_H-M   'P 1'
#
loop_
_entity.id
_entity.type
_entity.pdbx_description
1 polymer ?
#
loop_
_entity_poly.entity_id
_entity_poly.type
_entity_poly.pdbx_seq_one_letter_code
_entity_poly.pdbx_strand_id
1 'polypeptide(L)'
;LGAGFEGALSCDYLVAEKSVQLGFPEVLFNMFPGMGAYSFLSRRINTAQVEKMMLSGRIYSAQELYEMGVVDVVAEDGDGINEINKFIKILTKNKNTRSALLKIRHRVNPVSLKELLDIGEIWVDAAMSLGSRELKTMERLVRSQDRMAKTLVQTESVGLCQA
;
A
#
# COMPACT_ATOMS: atom_id res chain seq x y z
N LEU A 1 -3.64 3.97 -3.84
CA LEU A 1 -4.57 4.11 -2.72
C LEU A 1 -5.38 2.82 -2.56
N GLY A 2 -5.88 2.54 -1.34
CA GLY A 2 -6.73 1.38 -1.06
C GLY A 2 -6.09 0.07 -1.52
N ALA A 3 -6.82 -0.75 -2.28
CA ALA A 3 -6.40 -2.06 -2.74
C ALA A 3 -5.03 -2.10 -3.44
N GLY A 4 -4.67 -1.05 -4.20
CA GLY A 4 -3.34 -0.95 -4.82
C GLY A 4 -2.22 -0.82 -3.79
N PHE A 5 -2.48 -0.11 -2.69
CA PHE A 5 -1.52 -0.02 -1.59
C PHE A 5 -1.46 -1.33 -0.79
N GLU A 6 -2.60 -2.00 -0.56
CA GLU A 6 -2.63 -3.33 0.06
C GLU A 6 -1.81 -4.35 -0.73
N GLY A 7 -1.96 -4.36 -2.07
CA GLY A 7 -1.16 -5.19 -2.96
C GLY A 7 0.35 -4.91 -2.84
N ALA A 8 0.75 -3.64 -2.82
CA ALA A 8 2.14 -3.25 -2.64
C ALA A 8 2.70 -3.71 -1.27
N LEU A 9 1.92 -3.61 -0.19
CA LEU A 9 2.32 -4.04 1.15
C LEU A 9 2.60 -5.55 1.26
N SER A 10 2.08 -6.37 0.34
CA SER A 10 2.36 -7.81 0.29
C SER A 10 3.79 -8.14 -0.15
N CYS A 11 4.52 -7.16 -0.72
CA CYS A 11 5.91 -7.31 -1.11
C CYS A 11 6.85 -7.20 0.09
N ASP A 12 8.03 -7.83 0.01
CA ASP A 12 9.05 -7.75 1.06
C ASP A 12 9.65 -6.36 1.22
N TYR A 13 9.72 -5.58 0.14
CA TYR A 13 10.28 -4.24 0.07
C TYR A 13 9.43 -3.32 -0.79
N LEU A 14 9.37 -2.05 -0.39
CA LEU A 14 8.64 -1.00 -1.07
C LEU A 14 9.58 0.13 -1.46
N VAL A 15 9.61 0.45 -2.75
CA VAL A 15 10.24 1.66 -3.28
C VAL A 15 9.12 2.57 -3.78
N ALA A 16 9.11 3.82 -3.37
CA ALA A 16 8.11 4.79 -3.78
C ALA A 16 8.78 6.06 -4.30
N GLU A 17 8.26 6.62 -5.38
CA GLU A 17 8.69 7.93 -5.87
C GLU A 17 8.11 9.05 -4.99
N LYS A 18 8.79 10.20 -4.91
CA LYS A 18 8.48 11.30 -3.99
C LYS A 18 7.05 11.82 -4.10
N SER A 19 6.53 11.91 -5.33
CA SER A 19 5.17 12.42 -5.59
C SER A 19 4.08 11.42 -5.23
N VAL A 20 4.43 10.14 -4.98
CA VAL A 20 3.46 9.09 -4.69
C VAL A 20 2.78 9.34 -3.36
N GLN A 21 1.47 9.22 -3.38
CA GLN A 21 0.62 9.32 -2.20
C GLN A 21 -0.08 7.98 -1.94
N LEU A 22 0.00 7.49 -0.72
CA LEU A 22 -0.47 6.19 -0.30
C LEU A 22 -1.36 6.32 0.95
N GLY A 23 -2.38 5.48 1.05
CA GLY A 23 -3.27 5.48 2.21
C GLY A 23 -4.52 4.65 1.98
N PHE A 24 -5.38 4.64 3.01
CA PHE A 24 -6.61 3.85 3.06
C PHE A 24 -7.81 4.77 3.24
N PRO A 25 -8.50 5.14 2.16
CA PRO A 25 -9.69 6.00 2.23
C PRO A 25 -10.97 5.27 2.63
N GLU A 26 -10.92 3.96 2.88
CA GLU A 26 -12.07 3.10 3.12
C GLU A 26 -12.92 3.56 4.31
N VAL A 27 -12.30 4.12 5.34
CA VAL A 27 -13.03 4.66 6.51
C VAL A 27 -14.00 5.79 6.16
N LEU A 28 -13.74 6.50 5.05
CA LEU A 28 -14.61 7.60 4.59
C LEU A 28 -15.99 7.13 4.16
N PHE A 29 -16.15 5.85 3.86
CA PHE A 29 -17.44 5.19 3.60
C PHE A 29 -17.72 4.04 4.57
N ASN A 30 -17.23 4.20 5.82
CA ASN A 30 -17.49 3.28 6.93
C ASN A 30 -17.00 1.84 6.68
N MET A 31 -15.87 1.70 5.98
CA MET A 31 -15.20 0.43 5.72
C MET A 31 -13.75 0.47 6.18
N PHE A 32 -13.10 -0.67 6.10
CA PHE A 32 -11.66 -0.81 6.32
C PHE A 32 -11.01 -1.56 5.13
N PRO A 33 -9.69 -1.43 4.92
CA PRO A 33 -8.99 -2.16 3.86
C PRO A 33 -8.92 -3.65 4.21
N GLY A 34 -9.59 -4.50 3.40
CA GLY A 34 -9.85 -5.90 3.72
C GLY A 34 -8.96 -6.92 3.02
N MET A 35 -8.03 -6.48 2.16
CA MET A 35 -7.18 -7.38 1.36
C MET A 35 -5.79 -7.61 2.00
N GLY A 36 -5.68 -7.45 3.32
CA GLY A 36 -4.48 -7.77 4.07
C GLY A 36 -3.68 -6.58 4.60
N ALA A 37 -4.15 -5.34 4.45
CA ALA A 37 -3.45 -4.15 4.92
C ALA A 37 -3.06 -4.24 6.40
N TYR A 38 -3.98 -4.65 7.27
CA TYR A 38 -3.68 -4.79 8.70
C TYR A 38 -2.59 -5.83 8.94
N SER A 39 -2.70 -6.99 8.31
CA SER A 39 -1.74 -8.09 8.42
C SER A 39 -0.33 -7.67 7.99
N PHE A 40 -0.21 -7.01 6.85
CA PHE A 40 1.09 -6.61 6.30
C PHE A 40 1.70 -5.43 7.05
N LEU A 41 0.90 -4.40 7.39
CA LEU A 41 1.38 -3.24 8.13
C LEU A 41 1.82 -3.58 9.55
N SER A 42 1.06 -4.41 10.29
CA SER A 42 1.42 -4.81 11.66
C SER A 42 2.72 -5.61 11.74
N ARG A 43 3.23 -6.07 10.60
CA ARG A 43 4.54 -6.71 10.46
C ARG A 43 5.67 -5.75 10.08
N ARG A 44 5.34 -4.48 9.82
CA ARG A 44 6.28 -3.40 9.50
C ARG A 44 6.37 -2.35 10.60
N ILE A 45 5.22 -1.95 11.15
CA ILE A 45 5.09 -0.91 12.18
C ILE A 45 4.23 -1.43 13.35
N ASN A 46 4.18 -0.68 14.44
CA ASN A 46 3.37 -1.10 15.59
C ASN A 46 1.86 -0.98 15.32
N THR A 47 1.07 -1.82 15.99
CA THR A 47 -0.38 -1.93 15.76
C THR A 47 -1.14 -0.62 16.04
N ALA A 48 -0.72 0.18 17.01
CA ALA A 48 -1.35 1.47 17.30
C ALA A 48 -1.19 2.46 16.13
N GLN A 49 -0.05 2.45 15.44
CA GLN A 49 0.16 3.23 14.23
C GLN A 49 -0.69 2.70 13.07
N VAL A 50 -0.80 1.37 12.92
CA VAL A 50 -1.67 0.75 11.91
C VAL A 50 -3.11 1.19 12.07
N GLU A 51 -3.67 1.08 13.27
CA GLU A 51 -5.05 1.47 13.56
C GLU A 51 -5.26 2.96 13.31
N LYS A 52 -4.33 3.82 13.74
CA LYS A 52 -4.38 5.26 13.47
C LYS A 52 -4.39 5.57 11.98
N MET A 53 -3.58 4.87 11.18
CA MET A 53 -3.58 5.02 9.72
C MET A 53 -4.93 4.66 9.12
N MET A 54 -5.49 3.52 9.49
CA MET A 54 -6.75 3.02 8.95
C MET A 54 -7.94 3.87 9.36
N LEU A 55 -8.01 4.29 10.64
CA LEU A 55 -9.13 5.06 11.16
C LEU A 55 -9.08 6.54 10.74
N SER A 56 -7.93 7.06 10.35
CA SER A 56 -7.82 8.47 9.94
C SER A 56 -8.33 8.74 8.53
N GLY A 57 -8.32 7.75 7.63
CA GLY A 57 -8.55 7.94 6.20
C GLY A 57 -7.52 8.87 5.53
N ARG A 58 -6.44 9.18 6.22
CA ARG A 58 -5.40 10.11 5.76
C ARG A 58 -4.59 9.50 4.63
N ILE A 59 -4.23 10.34 3.69
CA ILE A 59 -3.26 10.03 2.65
C ILE A 59 -1.89 10.51 3.11
N TYR A 60 -0.88 9.68 2.94
CA TYR A 60 0.50 9.90 3.37
C TYR A 60 1.40 10.06 2.15
N SER A 61 2.40 10.93 2.25
CA SER A 61 3.48 11.01 1.28
C SER A 61 4.43 9.81 1.38
N ALA A 62 5.18 9.53 0.32
CA ALA A 62 6.23 8.51 0.32
C ALA A 62 7.25 8.75 1.45
N GLN A 63 7.61 10.02 1.70
CA GLN A 63 8.56 10.40 2.75
C GLN A 63 8.03 10.10 4.16
N GLU A 64 6.76 10.44 4.46
CA GLU A 64 6.16 10.11 5.75
C GLU A 64 6.14 8.60 6.00
N LEU A 65 5.80 7.81 4.98
CA LEU A 65 5.78 6.35 5.09
C LEU A 65 7.18 5.73 5.21
N TYR A 66 8.20 6.37 4.64
CA TYR A 66 9.59 6.01 4.85
C TYR A 66 10.01 6.25 6.31
N GLU A 67 9.70 7.41 6.87
CA GLU A 67 9.98 7.74 8.27
C GLU A 67 9.23 6.82 9.26
N MET A 68 8.05 6.35 8.88
CA MET A 68 7.29 5.35 9.65
C MET A 68 7.82 3.92 9.49
N GLY A 69 8.71 3.64 8.54
CA GLY A 69 9.23 2.29 8.25
C GLY A 69 8.32 1.43 7.37
N VAL A 70 7.36 2.03 6.68
CA VAL A 70 6.47 1.34 5.73
C VAL A 70 7.11 1.26 4.35
N VAL A 71 7.69 2.35 3.86
CA VAL A 71 8.45 2.42 2.61
C VAL A 71 9.93 2.22 2.93
N ASP A 72 10.62 1.41 2.14
CA ASP A 72 12.05 1.08 2.34
C ASP A 72 12.98 2.08 1.64
N VAL A 73 12.56 2.64 0.50
CA VAL A 73 13.33 3.62 -0.29
C VAL A 73 12.39 4.65 -0.91
N VAL A 74 12.78 5.92 -0.82
CA VAL A 74 12.14 7.01 -1.57
C VAL A 74 13.03 7.37 -2.75
N ALA A 75 12.47 7.32 -3.95
CA ALA A 75 13.14 7.69 -5.20
C ALA A 75 12.69 9.08 -5.67
N GLU A 76 13.52 9.73 -6.49
CA GLU A 76 13.08 10.89 -7.25
C GLU A 76 12.02 10.46 -8.29
N ASP A 77 11.14 11.38 -8.67
CA ASP A 77 10.09 11.10 -9.66
C ASP A 77 10.70 10.72 -11.01
N GLY A 78 10.25 9.59 -11.55
CA GLY A 78 10.78 8.99 -12.77
C GLY A 78 12.07 8.16 -12.60
N ASP A 79 12.69 8.12 -11.41
CA ASP A 79 13.92 7.35 -11.14
C ASP A 79 13.66 6.04 -10.35
N GLY A 80 12.40 5.70 -10.11
CA GLY A 80 12.03 4.54 -9.29
C GLY A 80 12.67 3.24 -9.74
N ILE A 81 12.71 2.96 -11.04
CA ILE A 81 13.33 1.74 -11.60
C ILE A 81 14.85 1.71 -11.35
N ASN A 82 15.53 2.85 -11.50
CA ASN A 82 16.98 2.92 -11.23
C ASN A 82 17.26 2.70 -9.75
N GLU A 83 16.46 3.28 -8.86
CA GLU A 83 16.59 3.06 -7.42
C GLU A 83 16.30 1.60 -7.03
N ILE A 84 15.32 0.93 -7.63
CA ILE A 84 15.09 -0.50 -7.46
C ILE A 84 16.36 -1.28 -7.85
N ASN A 85 16.96 -0.97 -9.01
CA ASN A 85 18.17 -1.66 -9.47
C ASN A 85 19.38 -1.43 -8.55
N LYS A 86 19.55 -0.21 -8.01
CA LYS A 86 20.58 0.09 -7.00
C LYS A 86 20.31 -0.69 -5.71
N PHE A 87 19.06 -0.69 -5.26
CA PHE A 87 18.64 -1.41 -4.06
C PHE A 87 18.88 -2.91 -4.19
N ILE A 88 18.53 -3.54 -5.31
CA ILE A 88 18.80 -4.95 -5.59
C ILE A 88 20.31 -5.25 -5.52
N LYS A 89 21.17 -4.38 -6.09
CA LYS A 89 22.62 -4.55 -6.01
C LYS A 89 23.13 -4.53 -4.56
N ILE A 90 22.58 -3.66 -3.72
CA ILE A 90 22.91 -3.63 -2.27
C ILE A 90 22.46 -4.93 -1.60
N LEU A 91 21.26 -5.38 -1.93
CA LEU A 91 20.67 -6.59 -1.37
C LEU A 91 21.47 -7.85 -1.71
N THR A 92 22.08 -7.89 -2.90
CA THR A 92 22.83 -9.06 -3.38
C THR A 92 24.21 -9.18 -2.75
N LYS A 93 24.79 -8.12 -2.20
CA LYS A 93 26.10 -8.18 -1.52
C LYS A 93 26.14 -9.15 -0.33
N ASN A 94 25.03 -9.27 0.41
CA ASN A 94 24.91 -10.14 1.59
C ASN A 94 23.81 -11.19 1.39
N LYS A 95 23.78 -11.83 0.25
CA LYS A 95 22.71 -12.74 -0.19
C LYS A 95 22.33 -13.79 0.85
N ASN A 96 23.32 -14.46 1.46
CA ASN A 96 23.07 -15.53 2.43
C ASN A 96 22.41 -15.02 3.70
N THR A 97 22.97 -13.97 4.31
CA THR A 97 22.40 -13.34 5.51
C THR A 97 20.98 -12.86 5.27
N ARG A 98 20.77 -12.21 4.12
CA ARG A 98 19.47 -11.68 3.75
C ARG A 98 18.44 -12.78 3.53
N SER A 99 18.77 -13.83 2.78
CA SER A 99 17.90 -15.00 2.58
C SER A 99 17.54 -15.64 3.93
N ALA A 100 18.50 -15.73 4.85
CA ALA A 100 18.25 -16.25 6.21
C ALA A 100 17.29 -15.34 6.99
N LEU A 101 17.49 -14.02 6.96
CA LEU A 101 16.61 -13.06 7.65
C LEU A 101 15.17 -13.07 7.11
N LEU A 102 14.99 -13.17 5.79
CA LEU A 102 13.67 -13.32 5.20
C LEU A 102 12.96 -14.60 5.66
N LYS A 103 13.69 -15.74 5.67
CA LYS A 103 13.15 -17.01 6.18
C LYS A 103 12.78 -16.92 7.66
N ILE A 104 13.59 -16.22 8.46
CA ILE A 104 13.33 -15.99 9.89
C ILE A 104 12.07 -15.12 10.04
N ARG A 105 11.96 -14.02 9.30
CA ARG A 105 10.78 -13.14 9.30
C ARG A 105 9.50 -13.95 9.04
N HIS A 106 9.50 -14.76 7.97
CA HIS A 106 8.35 -15.59 7.61
C HIS A 106 8.07 -16.69 8.64
N ARG A 107 9.06 -17.11 9.41
CA ARG A 107 8.86 -18.12 10.47
C ARG A 107 8.34 -17.51 11.77
N VAL A 108 8.82 -16.32 12.13
CA VAL A 108 8.48 -15.66 13.41
C VAL A 108 7.13 -14.97 13.33
N ASN A 109 6.81 -14.38 12.19
CA ASN A 109 5.59 -13.60 12.01
C ASN A 109 4.97 -13.84 10.60
N PRO A 110 4.51 -15.08 10.33
CA PRO A 110 3.94 -15.42 9.04
C PRO A 110 2.60 -14.74 8.80
N VAL A 111 2.30 -14.40 7.54
CA VAL A 111 0.93 -14.13 7.11
C VAL A 111 0.38 -15.44 6.55
N SER A 112 -0.65 -15.99 7.19
CA SER A 112 -1.27 -17.23 6.74
C SER A 112 -2.46 -16.95 5.82
N LEU A 113 -2.75 -17.90 4.91
CA LEU A 113 -3.97 -17.83 4.10
C LEU A 113 -5.22 -17.77 4.99
N LYS A 114 -5.22 -18.54 6.10
CA LYS A 114 -6.33 -18.53 7.04
C LYS A 114 -6.57 -17.14 7.64
N GLU A 115 -5.51 -16.45 8.08
CA GLU A 115 -5.60 -15.08 8.61
C GLU A 115 -6.24 -14.14 7.58
N LEU A 116 -5.80 -14.20 6.32
CA LEU A 116 -6.35 -13.35 5.26
C LEU A 116 -7.82 -13.67 4.95
N LEU A 117 -8.19 -14.95 4.96
CA LEU A 117 -9.58 -15.36 4.75
C LEU A 117 -10.48 -14.94 5.92
N ASP A 118 -10.04 -15.14 7.16
CA ASP A 118 -10.80 -14.71 8.36
C ASP A 118 -11.05 -13.19 8.34
N ILE A 119 -10.04 -12.38 7.94
CA ILE A 119 -10.20 -10.94 7.77
C ILE A 119 -11.15 -10.62 6.61
N GLY A 120 -11.08 -11.38 5.52
CA GLY A 120 -12.00 -11.26 4.40
C GLY A 120 -13.46 -11.49 4.79
N GLU A 121 -13.73 -12.47 5.66
CA GLU A 121 -15.08 -12.71 6.21
C GLU A 121 -15.56 -11.51 7.04
N ILE A 122 -14.72 -10.97 7.93
CA ILE A 122 -15.02 -9.76 8.71
C ILE A 122 -15.33 -8.58 7.76
N TRP A 123 -14.57 -8.46 6.67
CA TRP A 123 -14.78 -7.42 5.67
C TRP A 123 -16.14 -7.58 4.96
N VAL A 124 -16.52 -8.80 4.60
CA VAL A 124 -17.83 -9.11 3.98
C VAL A 124 -18.95 -8.73 4.92
N ASP A 125 -18.88 -9.11 6.19
CA ASP A 125 -19.91 -8.78 7.18
C ASP A 125 -20.06 -7.26 7.35
N ALA A 126 -18.95 -6.53 7.40
CA ALA A 126 -18.95 -5.08 7.43
C ALA A 126 -19.58 -4.48 6.15
N ALA A 127 -19.20 -5.00 4.98
CA ALA A 127 -19.73 -4.53 3.69
C ALA A 127 -21.24 -4.76 3.56
N MET A 128 -21.74 -5.91 4.03
CA MET A 128 -23.17 -6.22 4.02
C MET A 128 -23.99 -5.33 4.96
N SER A 129 -23.34 -4.67 5.92
CA SER A 129 -24.00 -3.73 6.84
C SER A 129 -24.07 -2.28 6.32
N LEU A 130 -23.45 -1.98 5.17
CA LEU A 130 -23.43 -0.64 4.58
C LEU A 130 -24.80 -0.16 4.14
N GLY A 131 -25.13 1.08 4.50
CA GLY A 131 -26.35 1.75 4.05
C GLY A 131 -26.18 2.47 2.71
N SER A 132 -27.26 3.00 2.19
CA SER A 132 -27.28 3.72 0.91
C SER A 132 -26.39 4.98 0.89
N ARG A 133 -26.13 5.58 2.05
CA ARG A 133 -25.26 6.77 2.18
C ARG A 133 -23.80 6.40 1.96
N GLU A 134 -23.34 5.32 2.60
CA GLU A 134 -21.99 4.80 2.49
C GLU A 134 -21.70 4.34 1.06
N LEU A 135 -22.62 3.62 0.44
CA LEU A 135 -22.50 3.17 -0.95
C LEU A 135 -22.37 4.35 -1.93
N LYS A 136 -23.17 5.41 -1.76
CA LYS A 136 -23.02 6.63 -2.59
C LYS A 136 -21.67 7.32 -2.38
N THR A 137 -21.15 7.32 -1.17
CA THR A 137 -19.82 7.90 -0.87
C THR A 137 -18.73 7.08 -1.54
N MET A 138 -18.78 5.76 -1.45
CA MET A 138 -17.87 4.85 -2.12
C MET A 138 -17.87 5.07 -3.66
N GLU A 139 -19.04 5.16 -4.28
CA GLU A 139 -19.17 5.44 -5.71
C GLU A 139 -18.48 6.75 -6.13
N ARG A 140 -18.67 7.82 -5.33
CA ARG A 140 -18.01 9.11 -5.60
C ARG A 140 -16.49 9.04 -5.53
N LEU A 141 -15.96 8.31 -4.54
CA LEU A 141 -14.52 8.13 -4.38
C LEU A 141 -13.94 7.32 -5.53
N VAL A 142 -14.56 6.21 -5.92
CA VAL A 142 -14.14 5.40 -7.08
C VAL A 142 -14.12 6.24 -8.35
N ARG A 143 -15.20 6.98 -8.64
CA ARG A 143 -15.25 7.87 -9.82
C ARG A 143 -14.20 8.99 -9.79
N SER A 144 -13.79 9.45 -8.60
CA SER A 144 -12.71 10.43 -8.45
C SER A 144 -11.36 9.82 -8.78
N GLN A 145 -11.09 8.61 -8.31
CA GLN A 145 -9.85 7.88 -8.60
C GLN A 145 -9.73 7.56 -10.10
N ASP A 146 -10.80 7.11 -10.75
CA ASP A 146 -10.84 6.86 -12.19
C ASP A 146 -10.51 8.11 -13.03
N ARG A 147 -11.01 9.28 -12.59
CA ARG A 147 -10.68 10.55 -13.26
C ARG A 147 -9.21 10.92 -13.12
N MET A 148 -8.63 10.77 -11.92
CA MET A 148 -7.22 11.02 -11.68
C MET A 148 -6.33 10.09 -12.51
N ALA A 149 -6.65 8.79 -12.56
CA ALA A 149 -5.92 7.82 -13.36
C ALA A 149 -5.95 8.17 -14.87
N LYS A 150 -7.10 8.55 -15.41
CA LYS A 150 -7.21 8.97 -16.81
C LYS A 150 -6.41 10.24 -17.12
N THR A 151 -6.34 11.20 -16.21
CA THR A 151 -5.56 12.42 -16.38
C THR A 151 -4.06 12.12 -16.42
N LEU A 152 -3.57 11.22 -15.56
CA LEU A 152 -2.16 10.80 -15.53
C LEU A 152 -1.75 10.12 -16.86
N VAL A 153 -2.57 9.19 -17.37
CA VAL A 153 -2.31 8.49 -18.64
C VAL A 153 -2.28 9.49 -19.82
N GLN A 154 -3.12 10.51 -19.80
CA GLN A 154 -3.14 11.54 -20.86
C GLN A 154 -1.90 12.45 -20.81
N THR A 155 -1.41 12.80 -19.63
CA THR A 155 -0.17 13.60 -19.50
C THR A 155 1.07 12.83 -19.94
N GLU A 156 1.16 11.54 -19.66
CA GLU A 156 2.26 10.68 -20.12
C GLU A 156 2.26 10.52 -21.66
N SER A 157 1.09 10.36 -22.27
CA SER A 157 0.98 10.22 -23.75
C SER A 157 1.33 11.51 -24.49
N VAL A 158 1.11 12.68 -23.90
CA VAL A 158 1.49 13.99 -24.51
C VAL A 158 3.00 14.22 -24.37
N GLY A 159 3.63 13.77 -23.28
CA GLY A 159 5.09 13.87 -23.10
C GLY A 159 5.90 13.00 -24.07
N LEU A 160 5.38 11.86 -24.48
CA LEU A 160 6.02 10.95 -25.43
C LEU A 160 5.93 11.40 -26.90
N CYS A 161 5.02 12.34 -27.24
CA CYS A 161 4.91 12.91 -28.59
C CYS A 161 5.79 14.14 -28.81
N GLN A 162 6.52 14.64 -27.82
CA GLN A 162 7.37 15.82 -27.89
C GLN A 162 8.87 15.51 -27.73
N ALA A 163 9.25 14.26 -27.63
CA ALA A 163 10.64 13.77 -27.61
C ALA A 163 10.95 13.00 -28.89
#